data_30e11b9060bcda8e2fbd871fbd970136
#
_entry.id   30e11b9060bcda8e2fbd871fbd970136
#
_cell.length_a   1.000
_cell.length_b   1.000
_cell.length_c   1.000
_cell.angle_alpha   90.00
_cell.angle_beta   90.00
_cell.angle_gamma   90.00
#
_symmetry.space_group_name_H-M   'P 1'
#
loop_
_entity.id
_entity.type
_entity.pdbx_description
1 polymer ?
#
loop_
_entity_poly.entity_id
_entity_poly.type
_entity_poly.pdbx_seq_one_letter_code
_entity_poly.pdbx_strand_id
1 'polypeptide(L)'
;MHPSLIPSFCGKGFYGLKVHEAALAYGVKVTGATVHFVNEVPDGGKIIEQKAVYIEEGDTPEVLQRRVMEQAEWVILPRAVQKVCADIVDRGVNR
;
A
#
# COMPACT_ATOMS: atom_id res chain seq x y z
N MET A 1 2.71 4.20 -4.23
CA MET A 1 1.83 3.26 -3.48
C MET A 1 2.37 1.84 -3.60
N HIS A 2 2.31 1.09 -2.53
CA HIS A 2 2.85 -0.28 -2.49
C HIS A 2 1.74 -1.26 -2.04
N PRO A 3 1.60 -2.42 -2.72
CA PRO A 3 0.49 -3.35 -2.44
C PRO A 3 0.78 -4.31 -1.28
N SER A 4 1.23 -3.75 -0.17
CA SER A 4 1.40 -4.46 1.10
C SER A 4 1.24 -3.48 2.26
N LEU A 5 1.22 -4.01 3.47
CA LEU A 5 1.25 -3.19 4.67
C LEU A 5 2.71 -2.95 5.06
N ILE A 6 3.32 -1.88 4.52
CA ILE A 6 4.70 -1.53 4.83
C ILE A 6 4.89 -1.44 6.35
N PRO A 7 5.93 -2.02 6.93
CA PRO A 7 7.17 -2.53 6.32
C PRO A 7 7.15 -3.98 5.83
N SER A 8 6.00 -4.63 5.81
CA SER A 8 5.92 -6.02 5.32
C SER A 8 6.04 -6.07 3.80
N PHE A 9 6.79 -7.03 3.29
CA PHE A 9 6.93 -7.33 1.85
C PHE A 9 7.21 -6.08 1.00
N CYS A 10 8.19 -5.31 1.41
CA CYS A 10 8.60 -4.10 0.71
C CYS A 10 10.11 -4.04 0.54
N GLY A 11 10.56 -3.09 -0.29
CA GLY A 11 11.97 -2.92 -0.58
C GLY A 11 12.37 -3.59 -1.88
N LYS A 12 13.68 -3.83 -2.01
CA LYS A 12 14.26 -4.36 -3.25
C LYS A 12 13.69 -5.74 -3.59
N GLY A 13 13.22 -5.89 -4.82
CA GLY A 13 12.66 -7.15 -5.32
C GLY A 13 11.17 -7.35 -5.06
N PHE A 14 10.58 -6.54 -4.20
CA PHE A 14 9.14 -6.63 -3.93
C PHE A 14 8.37 -5.63 -4.79
N TYR A 15 7.90 -6.08 -5.93
CA TYR A 15 7.11 -5.26 -6.86
C TYR A 15 6.08 -6.12 -7.59
N GLY A 16 4.98 -5.50 -7.99
CA GLY A 16 3.94 -6.13 -8.78
C GLY A 16 3.40 -7.41 -8.14
N LEU A 17 3.25 -8.44 -8.93
CA LEU A 17 2.71 -9.72 -8.50
C LEU A 17 3.59 -10.44 -7.46
N LYS A 18 4.89 -10.16 -7.44
CA LYS A 18 5.83 -10.77 -6.49
C LYS A 18 5.47 -10.49 -5.04
N VAL A 19 4.90 -9.34 -4.75
CA VAL A 19 4.45 -8.98 -3.40
C VAL A 19 3.37 -9.95 -2.93
N HIS A 20 2.41 -10.24 -3.78
CA HIS A 20 1.29 -11.13 -3.46
C HIS A 20 1.75 -12.58 -3.38
N GLU A 21 2.66 -13.00 -4.25
CA GLU A 21 3.29 -14.31 -4.19
C GLU A 21 4.00 -14.51 -2.86
N ALA A 22 4.77 -13.51 -2.42
CA ALA A 22 5.51 -13.57 -1.16
C ALA A 22 4.57 -13.64 0.05
N ALA A 23 3.50 -12.84 0.05
CA ALA A 23 2.51 -12.84 1.13
C ALA A 23 1.84 -14.21 1.25
N LEU A 24 1.44 -14.81 0.13
CA LEU A 24 0.83 -16.14 0.12
C LEU A 24 1.82 -17.22 0.55
N ALA A 25 3.06 -17.16 0.09
CA ALA A 25 4.09 -18.12 0.44
C ALA A 25 4.43 -18.07 1.93
N TYR A 26 4.45 -16.88 2.52
CA TYR A 26 4.69 -16.71 3.95
C TYR A 26 3.52 -17.24 4.80
N GLY A 27 2.31 -17.18 4.25
CA GLY A 27 1.11 -17.63 4.96
C GLY A 27 0.48 -16.57 5.85
N VAL A 28 0.71 -15.29 5.57
CA VAL A 28 0.05 -14.22 6.33
C VAL A 28 -1.45 -14.24 6.07
N LYS A 29 -2.23 -13.84 7.05
CA LYS A 29 -3.71 -13.82 6.94
C LYS A 29 -4.23 -12.46 6.53
N VAL A 30 -3.43 -11.42 6.70
CA VAL A 30 -3.80 -10.04 6.39
C VAL A 30 -2.69 -9.42 5.55
N THR A 31 -3.09 -8.75 4.48
CA THR A 31 -2.23 -7.93 3.64
C THR A 31 -2.93 -6.58 3.44
N GLY A 32 -2.59 -5.84 2.43
CA GLY A 32 -3.24 -4.58 2.16
C GLY A 32 -2.42 -3.71 1.22
N ALA A 33 -2.61 -2.40 1.35
CA ALA A 33 -1.87 -1.43 0.55
C ALA A 33 -1.45 -0.24 1.40
N THR A 34 -0.39 0.42 0.98
CA THR A 34 0.20 1.57 1.66
C THR A 34 0.47 2.67 0.64
N VAL A 35 0.04 3.89 0.95
CA VAL A 35 0.47 5.09 0.26
C VAL A 35 1.49 5.78 1.15
N HIS A 36 2.64 6.12 0.61
CA HIS A 36 3.74 6.72 1.36
C HIS A 36 4.43 7.81 0.56
N PHE A 37 5.16 8.67 1.26
CA PHE A 37 6.02 9.63 0.60
C PHE A 37 7.23 8.90 -0.01
N VAL A 38 7.69 9.38 -1.15
CA VAL A 38 8.87 8.82 -1.81
C VAL A 38 10.13 9.48 -1.22
N ASN A 39 11.13 8.66 -0.93
CA ASN A 39 12.46 9.14 -0.53
C ASN A 39 13.54 8.29 -1.22
N GLU A 40 14.79 8.44 -0.82
CA GLU A 40 15.93 7.74 -1.42
C GLU A 40 15.91 6.23 -1.15
N VAL A 41 15.25 5.81 -0.07
CA VAL A 41 15.12 4.39 0.28
C VAL A 41 13.85 3.85 -0.35
N PRO A 42 13.92 2.82 -1.22
CA PRO A 42 12.72 2.23 -1.81
C PRO A 42 11.71 1.82 -0.74
N ASP A 43 10.47 2.30 -0.88
CA ASP A 43 9.37 2.06 0.06
C ASP A 43 9.71 2.49 1.51
N GLY A 44 10.65 3.43 1.68
CA GLY A 44 11.10 3.87 3.00
C GLY A 44 10.51 5.18 3.48
N GLY A 45 9.68 5.85 2.69
CA GLY A 45 9.08 7.13 3.05
C GLY A 45 8.00 7.00 4.11
N LYS A 46 7.68 8.14 4.74
CA LYS A 46 6.63 8.18 5.76
C LYS A 46 5.28 7.76 5.18
N ILE A 47 4.55 6.95 5.93
CA ILE A 47 3.25 6.43 5.52
C ILE A 47 2.19 7.54 5.60
N ILE A 48 1.36 7.64 4.56
CA ILE A 48 0.24 8.59 4.48
C ILE A 48 -1.07 7.88 4.81
N GLU A 49 -1.32 6.74 4.18
CA GLU A 49 -2.54 5.94 4.33
C GLU A 49 -2.22 4.45 4.21
N GLN A 50 -2.95 3.64 4.95
CA GLN A 50 -2.89 2.17 4.81
C GLN A 50 -4.30 1.59 4.91
N LYS A 51 -4.52 0.47 4.24
CA LYS A 51 -5.77 -0.30 4.36
C LYS A 51 -5.48 -1.78 4.29
N ALA A 52 -6.01 -2.50 5.27
CA ALA A 52 -5.85 -3.94 5.38
C ALA A 52 -6.87 -4.69 4.51
N VAL A 53 -6.45 -5.84 4.00
CA VAL A 53 -7.29 -6.75 3.22
C VAL A 53 -7.02 -8.17 3.73
N TYR A 54 -8.08 -8.94 3.97
CA TYR A 54 -7.94 -10.32 4.41
C TYR A 54 -7.64 -11.23 3.22
N ILE A 55 -6.71 -12.16 3.44
CA ILE A 55 -6.40 -13.22 2.48
C ILE A 55 -7.37 -14.37 2.73
N GLU A 56 -7.95 -14.89 1.66
CA GLU A 56 -8.89 -16.00 1.71
C GLU A 56 -8.18 -17.29 1.31
N GLU A 57 -8.63 -18.40 1.87
CA GLU A 57 -8.10 -19.71 1.52
C GLU A 57 -8.31 -19.99 0.02
N GLY A 58 -7.26 -20.49 -0.63
CA GLY A 58 -7.31 -20.76 -2.05
C GLY A 58 -6.98 -19.58 -2.95
N ASP A 59 -6.65 -18.42 -2.38
CA ASP A 59 -6.24 -17.25 -3.18
C ASP A 59 -4.99 -17.56 -4.00
N THR A 60 -5.07 -17.18 -5.28
CA THR A 60 -3.88 -17.10 -6.15
C THR A 60 -3.29 -15.70 -6.05
N PRO A 61 -2.02 -15.51 -6.48
CA PRO A 61 -1.45 -14.16 -6.52
C PRO A 61 -2.28 -13.17 -7.33
N GLU A 62 -2.83 -13.60 -8.46
CA GLU A 62 -3.64 -12.75 -9.34
C GLU A 62 -4.96 -12.33 -8.68
N VAL A 63 -5.63 -13.26 -8.01
CA VAL A 63 -6.88 -12.99 -7.29
C VAL A 63 -6.62 -12.03 -6.13
N LEU A 64 -5.55 -12.28 -5.38
CA LEU A 64 -5.16 -11.41 -4.27
C LEU A 64 -4.79 -10.01 -4.74
N GLN A 65 -4.02 -9.90 -5.82
CA GLN A 65 -3.65 -8.62 -6.42
C GLN A 65 -4.90 -7.80 -6.76
N ARG A 66 -5.88 -8.43 -7.39
CA ARG A 66 -7.13 -7.76 -7.76
C ARG A 66 -7.90 -7.30 -6.54
N ARG A 67 -8.01 -8.14 -5.52
CA ARG A 67 -8.71 -7.78 -4.28
C ARG A 67 -8.04 -6.61 -3.58
N VAL A 68 -6.72 -6.63 -3.47
CA VAL A 68 -5.96 -5.53 -2.86
C VAL A 68 -6.16 -4.24 -3.65
N MET A 69 -6.14 -4.31 -4.97
CA MET A 69 -6.37 -3.16 -5.83
C MET A 69 -7.76 -2.57 -5.61
N GLU A 70 -8.80 -3.39 -5.66
CA GLU A 70 -10.19 -2.95 -5.56
C GLU A 70 -10.56 -2.49 -4.15
N GLN A 71 -10.14 -3.23 -3.12
CA GLN A 71 -10.54 -2.98 -1.74
C GLN A 71 -9.63 -2.02 -0.99
N ALA A 72 -8.40 -1.88 -1.40
CA ALA A 72 -7.43 -1.05 -0.70
C ALA A 72 -6.88 0.09 -1.56
N GLU A 73 -6.19 -0.22 -2.64
CA GLU A 73 -5.48 0.81 -3.42
C GLU A 73 -6.42 1.88 -3.96
N TRP A 74 -7.52 1.50 -4.57
CA TRP A 74 -8.49 2.44 -5.13
C TRP A 74 -9.23 3.24 -4.07
N VAL A 75 -9.26 2.75 -2.84
CA VAL A 75 -9.90 3.44 -1.71
C VAL A 75 -8.96 4.45 -1.07
N ILE A 76 -7.71 4.05 -0.82
CA ILE A 76 -6.79 4.89 -0.05
C ILE A 76 -6.05 5.93 -0.88
N LEU A 77 -5.88 5.72 -2.19
CA LEU A 77 -5.17 6.69 -3.02
C LEU A 77 -5.86 8.04 -3.05
N PRO A 78 -7.18 8.14 -3.31
CA PRO A 78 -7.87 9.42 -3.23
C PRO A 78 -7.77 10.07 -1.84
N ARG A 79 -7.85 9.28 -0.78
CA ARG A 79 -7.72 9.77 0.60
C ARG A 79 -6.34 10.36 0.87
N ALA A 80 -5.30 9.68 0.40
CA ALA A 80 -3.93 10.15 0.55
C ALA A 80 -3.71 11.46 -0.20
N VAL A 81 -4.21 11.56 -1.43
CA VAL A 81 -4.15 12.78 -2.23
C VAL A 81 -4.83 13.94 -1.51
N GLN A 82 -6.02 13.73 -0.95
CA GLN A 82 -6.74 14.74 -0.19
C GLN A 82 -5.96 15.21 1.03
N LYS A 83 -5.35 14.30 1.77
CA LYS A 83 -4.54 14.64 2.95
C LYS A 83 -3.34 15.50 2.57
N VAL A 84 -2.62 15.14 1.51
CA VAL A 84 -1.46 15.88 1.06
C VAL A 84 -1.87 17.26 0.54
N CYS A 85 -2.93 17.36 -0.24
CA CYS A 85 -3.45 18.64 -0.74
C CYS A 85 -3.91 19.55 0.41
N ALA A 86 -4.62 19.01 1.39
CA ALA A 86 -5.05 19.78 2.57
C ALA A 86 -3.85 20.32 3.34
N ASP A 87 -2.83 19.51 3.56
CA ASP A 87 -1.61 19.93 4.25
C ASP A 87 -0.88 21.05 3.50
N ILE A 88 -0.79 20.95 2.18
CA ILE A 88 -0.19 21.99 1.35
C ILE A 88 -0.97 23.30 1.44
N VAL A 89 -2.30 23.25 1.38
CA VAL A 89 -3.17 24.42 1.51
C VAL A 89 -2.99 25.09 2.88
N ASP A 90 -2.98 24.31 3.95
CA ASP A 90 -2.78 24.81 5.31
C ASP A 90 -1.44 25.51 5.45
N ARG A 91 -0.37 24.93 4.92
CA ARG A 91 0.97 25.54 4.89
C ARG A 91 0.97 26.82 4.07
N GLY A 92 0.27 26.87 2.96
CA GLY A 92 0.13 28.06 2.13
C GLY A 92 -0.58 29.20 2.84
N VAL A 93 -1.60 28.90 3.62
CA VAL A 93 -2.37 29.89 4.39
C VAL A 93 -1.53 30.48 5.53
N ASN A 94 -0.64 29.71 6.09
CA ASN A 94 0.19 30.13 7.24
C ASN A 94 1.49 30.83 6.85
N ARG A 95 1.70 31.12 5.61
CA ARG A 95 2.88 31.85 5.13
C ARG A 95 2.78 33.35 5.35
#